data_d4e09d64866bea3e38bef703932c7906
#
_entry.id   d4e09d64866bea3e38bef703932c7906
#
_cell.length_a   1.000
_cell.length_b   1.000
_cell.length_c   1.000
_cell.angle_alpha   90.00
_cell.angle_beta   90.00
_cell.angle_gamma   90.00
#
_symmetry.space_group_name_H-M   'P 1'
#
loop_
_entity.id
_entity.type
_entity.pdbx_description
1 polymer ?
#
loop_
_entity_poly.entity_id
_entity_poly.type
_entity_poly.pdbx_seq_one_letter_code
_entity_poly.pdbx_strand_id
1 'polypeptide(L)'
;ETDIQVQTNYMKKLTIILGCLAFLYGQTGKITGNIMDASSQKPLVGVSVILINQGIGADTDENGRYTIINVPLGSYELKTSYIGYASVLVKEVVVQSGRTTEQNFSLNQETIEGEEITVIAEKPLVYKDLTSTQKITTSEEILNMPVESFLGVLTTQAGVNVGAGGALHIRGGRSNEVGYFIDGVSVSNPFFTNSLAVNVSNKALSELKVVSGGFNAEYGNAMSGIVNLQIKEGRENYESSMSFYTGDRFSNDISLYPKIDQFEIFNRKTIEGYFSGPVPLMKNKLTFNSSLRYSSQDGYLYGIREHDVHDMANFFTNDWYIEMGGNGDTVSMNPSKSLNSLLKITYRVTPRLKFSGQYIGSN
;
A
#
# COMPACT_ATOMS: atom_id res chain seq x y z
N GLU A 1 -2.33 8.48 -48.90
CA GLU A 1 -3.32 8.02 -47.89
C GLU A 1 -2.67 7.29 -46.70
N THR A 2 -1.60 6.51 -46.90
CA THR A 2 -0.90 5.79 -45.83
C THR A 2 -0.18 6.70 -44.82
N ASP A 3 0.41 7.80 -45.26
CA ASP A 3 1.15 8.73 -44.37
C ASP A 3 0.22 9.53 -43.47
N ILE A 4 -0.97 9.88 -43.92
CA ILE A 4 -1.97 10.60 -43.12
C ILE A 4 -2.55 9.69 -42.01
N GLN A 5 -2.78 8.41 -42.32
CA GLN A 5 -3.24 7.43 -41.30
C GLN A 5 -2.18 7.14 -40.26
N VAL A 6 -0.90 7.10 -40.61
CA VAL A 6 0.21 6.91 -39.69
C VAL A 6 0.35 8.13 -38.79
N GLN A 7 0.34 9.35 -39.31
CA GLN A 7 0.37 10.58 -38.51
C GLN A 7 -0.85 10.71 -37.56
N THR A 8 -2.04 10.35 -38.03
CA THR A 8 -3.27 10.37 -37.22
C THR A 8 -3.20 9.36 -36.06
N ASN A 9 -2.60 8.20 -36.30
CA ASN A 9 -2.37 7.20 -35.22
C ASN A 9 -1.31 7.63 -34.20
N TYR A 10 -0.23 8.30 -34.64
CA TYR A 10 0.75 8.88 -33.72
C TYR A 10 0.16 10.03 -32.89
N MET A 11 -0.61 10.91 -33.52
CA MET A 11 -1.31 11.99 -32.80
C MET A 11 -2.34 11.45 -31.81
N LYS A 12 -3.14 10.44 -32.16
CA LYS A 12 -4.05 9.77 -31.21
C LYS A 12 -3.32 9.11 -30.05
N LYS A 13 -2.20 8.43 -30.31
CA LYS A 13 -1.36 7.86 -29.25
C LYS A 13 -0.73 8.93 -28.36
N LEU A 14 -0.27 10.02 -28.95
CA LEU A 14 0.29 11.17 -28.22
C LEU A 14 -0.78 11.86 -27.37
N THR A 15 -2.00 12.03 -27.90
CA THR A 15 -3.14 12.62 -27.17
C THR A 15 -3.61 11.71 -26.02
N ILE A 16 -3.59 10.39 -26.21
CA ILE A 16 -3.89 9.42 -25.15
C ILE A 16 -2.80 9.47 -24.06
N ILE A 17 -1.52 9.54 -24.44
CA ILE A 17 -0.40 9.66 -23.48
C ILE A 17 -0.47 11.01 -22.76
N LEU A 18 -0.78 12.12 -23.43
CA LEU A 18 -0.96 13.42 -22.81
C LEU A 18 -2.23 13.50 -21.94
N GLY A 19 -3.30 12.82 -22.33
CA GLY A 19 -4.53 12.69 -21.54
C GLY A 19 -4.36 11.83 -20.27
N CYS A 20 -3.49 10.81 -20.32
CA CYS A 20 -3.11 10.02 -19.14
C CYS A 20 -2.16 10.77 -18.19
N LEU A 21 -1.50 11.85 -18.63
CA LEU A 21 -0.67 12.73 -17.78
C LEU A 21 -1.50 13.74 -16.96
N ALA A 22 -2.81 13.84 -17.21
CA ALA A 22 -3.69 14.74 -16.49
C ALA A 22 -4.11 14.10 -15.15
N PHE A 23 -3.50 14.56 -14.05
CA PHE A 23 -3.98 14.43 -12.67
C PHE A 23 -3.76 13.10 -11.93
N LEU A 24 -2.53 12.66 -11.83
CA LEU A 24 -2.14 11.80 -10.72
C LEU A 24 -1.58 12.69 -9.58
N TYR A 25 -2.44 13.30 -8.80
CA TYR A 25 -2.07 13.84 -7.49
C TYR A 25 -1.82 12.64 -6.57
N GLY A 26 -0.56 12.20 -6.48
CA GLY A 26 -0.17 11.29 -5.41
C GLY A 26 -0.57 11.94 -4.08
N GLN A 27 -1.36 11.24 -3.26
CA GLN A 27 -1.76 11.77 -1.96
C GLN A 27 -0.51 11.97 -1.12
N THR A 28 -0.30 13.20 -0.66
CA THR A 28 0.81 13.61 0.19
C THR A 28 0.26 14.19 1.48
N GLY A 29 1.08 14.20 2.51
CA GLY A 29 0.79 14.92 3.71
C GLY A 29 1.45 16.30 3.75
N LYS A 30 1.19 17.01 4.82
CA LYS A 30 1.74 18.32 5.14
C LYS A 30 2.17 18.34 6.59
N ILE A 31 3.32 18.97 6.87
CA ILE A 31 3.77 19.24 8.22
C ILE A 31 3.77 20.74 8.43
N THR A 32 3.24 21.23 9.53
CA THR A 32 3.26 22.63 9.92
C THR A 32 3.58 22.76 11.41
N GLY A 33 4.00 23.92 11.84
CA GLY A 33 4.22 24.19 13.26
C GLY A 33 4.76 25.58 13.49
N ASN A 34 4.92 25.92 14.77
CA ASN A 34 5.50 27.16 15.23
C ASN A 34 6.82 26.88 15.96
N ILE A 35 7.79 27.76 15.78
CA ILE A 35 9.08 27.67 16.47
C ILE A 35 9.28 28.92 17.30
N MET A 36 9.51 28.72 18.59
CA MET A 36 9.66 29.80 19.57
C MET A 36 10.97 29.64 20.35
N ASP A 37 11.51 30.74 20.81
CA ASP A 37 12.57 30.76 21.81
C ASP A 37 12.00 30.27 23.16
N ALA A 38 12.64 29.27 23.78
CA ALA A 38 12.15 28.64 24.98
C ALA A 38 12.10 29.59 26.18
N SER A 39 13.01 30.57 26.23
CA SER A 39 13.14 31.52 27.35
C SER A 39 12.21 32.73 27.21
N SER A 40 12.20 33.35 26.00
CA SER A 40 11.45 34.58 25.76
C SER A 40 10.06 34.35 25.18
N GLN A 41 9.72 33.13 24.76
CA GLN A 41 8.48 32.76 24.07
C GLN A 41 8.20 33.59 22.80
N LYS A 42 9.24 34.17 22.20
CA LYS A 42 9.14 34.92 20.97
C LYS A 42 9.30 34.01 19.77
N PRO A 43 8.59 34.27 18.66
CA PRO A 43 8.76 33.52 17.43
C PRO A 43 10.18 33.68 16.87
N LEU A 44 10.75 32.59 16.35
CA LEU A 44 12.07 32.57 15.72
C LEU A 44 11.89 32.53 14.20
N VAL A 45 12.46 33.54 13.53
CA VAL A 45 12.38 33.75 12.07
C VAL A 45 13.60 33.13 11.39
N GLY A 46 13.42 32.43 10.27
CA GLY A 46 14.52 31.86 9.49
C GLY A 46 15.14 30.59 10.10
N VAL A 47 14.43 29.92 10.99
CA VAL A 47 14.84 28.60 11.48
C VAL A 47 14.61 27.58 10.37
N SER A 48 15.64 26.83 10.01
CA SER A 48 15.53 25.76 9.03
C SER A 48 14.99 24.48 9.66
N VAL A 49 13.93 23.92 9.09
CA VAL A 49 13.31 22.62 9.48
C VAL A 49 13.44 21.65 8.33
N ILE A 50 14.14 20.54 8.56
CA ILE A 50 14.48 19.57 7.51
C ILE A 50 13.98 18.18 7.90
N LEU A 51 13.36 17.47 6.93
CA LEU A 51 13.13 16.03 7.04
C LEU A 51 14.43 15.29 6.71
N ILE A 52 14.93 14.54 7.69
CA ILE A 52 16.13 13.73 7.51
C ILE A 52 15.84 12.66 6.45
N ASN A 53 16.82 12.44 5.55
CA ASN A 53 16.77 11.46 4.45
C ASN A 53 15.68 11.70 3.39
N GLN A 54 15.15 12.94 3.27
CA GLN A 54 14.16 13.27 2.23
C GLN A 54 14.54 14.50 1.40
N GLY A 55 15.55 15.26 1.80
CA GLY A 55 15.96 16.51 1.10
C GLY A 55 14.83 17.54 1.02
N ILE A 56 13.84 17.47 1.92
CA ILE A 56 12.67 18.36 1.96
C ILE A 56 12.70 19.12 3.27
N GLY A 57 12.47 20.44 3.20
CA GLY A 57 12.43 21.29 4.38
C GLY A 57 11.72 22.60 4.10
N ALA A 58 11.62 23.44 5.12
CA ALA A 58 11.11 24.80 5.04
C ALA A 58 11.73 25.64 6.16
N ASP A 59 11.83 26.95 5.91
CA ASP A 59 12.25 27.91 6.91
C ASP A 59 11.05 28.59 7.55
N THR A 60 11.20 29.09 8.80
CA THR A 60 10.13 29.80 9.50
C THR A 60 9.95 31.21 8.96
N ASP A 61 8.69 31.66 8.88
CA ASP A 61 8.27 33.01 8.52
C ASP A 61 8.43 34.01 9.68
N GLU A 62 7.99 35.27 9.46
CA GLU A 62 8.05 36.36 10.44
C GLU A 62 7.28 36.07 11.75
N ASN A 63 6.35 35.12 11.73
CA ASN A 63 5.58 34.69 12.88
C ASN A 63 6.13 33.40 13.51
N GLY A 64 7.33 32.94 13.09
CA GLY A 64 7.92 31.69 13.54
C GLY A 64 7.23 30.44 13.00
N ARG A 65 6.35 30.57 12.00
CA ARG A 65 5.57 29.46 11.43
C ARG A 65 6.29 28.86 10.22
N TYR A 66 6.34 27.54 10.16
CA TYR A 66 6.83 26.82 8.98
C TYR A 66 5.77 25.89 8.41
N THR A 67 5.89 25.56 7.12
CA THR A 67 5.02 24.61 6.43
C THR A 67 5.80 23.83 5.38
N ILE A 68 5.88 22.51 5.56
CA ILE A 68 6.47 21.59 4.61
C ILE A 68 5.33 20.86 3.87
N ILE A 69 5.26 21.03 2.57
CA ILE A 69 4.24 20.46 1.69
C ILE A 69 4.79 19.29 0.86
N ASN A 70 3.91 18.49 0.28
CA ASN A 70 4.26 17.32 -0.56
C ASN A 70 5.15 16.30 0.16
N VAL A 71 4.97 16.16 1.47
CA VAL A 71 5.68 15.15 2.24
C VAL A 71 5.10 13.77 1.91
N PRO A 72 5.92 12.80 1.50
CA PRO A 72 5.46 11.42 1.32
C PRO A 72 4.90 10.87 2.63
N LEU A 73 4.00 9.88 2.53
CA LEU A 73 3.41 9.26 3.71
C LEU A 73 4.42 8.35 4.43
N GLY A 74 4.42 8.38 5.74
CA GLY A 74 5.33 7.58 6.55
C GLY A 74 5.71 8.23 7.87
N SER A 75 6.67 7.63 8.57
CA SER A 75 7.27 8.16 9.80
C SER A 75 8.63 8.76 9.49
N TYR A 76 8.90 9.94 10.03
CA TYR A 76 10.07 10.75 9.72
C TYR A 76 10.74 11.31 10.96
N GLU A 77 11.97 11.74 10.78
CA GLU A 77 12.72 12.53 11.76
C GLU A 77 12.81 13.97 11.24
N LEU A 78 12.40 14.94 12.06
CA LEU A 78 12.54 16.37 11.80
C LEU A 78 13.67 16.94 12.59
N LYS A 79 14.55 17.68 11.94
CA LYS A 79 15.65 18.42 12.57
C LYS A 79 15.49 19.91 12.36
N THR A 80 15.64 20.67 13.44
CA THR A 80 15.73 22.13 13.38
C THR A 80 17.18 22.57 13.44
N SER A 81 17.50 23.64 12.73
CA SER A 81 18.83 24.27 12.75
C SER A 81 18.68 25.80 12.73
N TYR A 82 19.28 26.48 13.71
CA TYR A 82 19.29 27.92 13.80
C TYR A 82 20.57 28.41 14.50
N ILE A 83 21.16 29.49 14.00
CA ILE A 83 22.43 30.00 14.53
C ILE A 83 22.24 30.49 15.98
N GLY A 84 23.06 30.02 16.90
CA GLY A 84 23.02 30.37 18.31
C GLY A 84 21.97 29.60 19.15
N TYR A 85 21.37 28.56 18.58
CA TYR A 85 20.40 27.70 19.25
C TYR A 85 20.77 26.21 19.11
N ALA A 86 20.48 25.45 20.14
CA ALA A 86 20.67 24.01 20.11
C ALA A 86 19.72 23.36 19.08
N SER A 87 20.27 22.44 18.28
CA SER A 87 19.46 21.68 17.30
C SER A 87 18.52 20.74 18.02
N VAL A 88 17.26 20.66 17.60
CA VAL A 88 16.27 19.72 18.11
C VAL A 88 15.93 18.70 17.02
N LEU A 89 16.07 17.41 17.36
CA LEU A 89 15.68 16.28 16.55
C LEU A 89 14.41 15.64 17.12
N VAL A 90 13.32 15.68 16.35
CA VAL A 90 12.07 15.00 16.71
C VAL A 90 11.93 13.75 15.86
N LYS A 91 11.84 12.58 16.51
CA LYS A 91 11.65 11.28 15.88
C LYS A 91 10.17 10.88 15.83
N GLU A 92 9.83 9.93 14.98
CA GLU A 92 8.49 9.35 14.83
C GLU A 92 7.39 10.34 14.44
N VAL A 93 7.72 11.38 13.67
CA VAL A 93 6.73 12.29 13.11
C VAL A 93 5.96 11.60 12.00
N VAL A 94 4.71 11.21 12.28
CA VAL A 94 3.88 10.43 11.36
C VAL A 94 3.12 11.37 10.41
N VAL A 95 3.33 11.17 9.11
CA VAL A 95 2.65 11.90 8.03
C VAL A 95 1.64 10.98 7.36
N GLN A 96 0.37 11.39 7.36
CA GLN A 96 -0.76 10.63 6.84
C GLN A 96 -1.46 11.36 5.71
N SER A 97 -2.12 10.58 4.83
CA SER A 97 -2.86 11.09 3.67
C SER A 97 -3.99 12.04 4.06
N GLY A 98 -4.02 13.20 3.39
CA GLY A 98 -5.07 14.20 3.59
C GLY A 98 -5.09 14.83 4.97
N ARG A 99 -4.01 14.70 5.75
CA ARG A 99 -3.86 15.31 7.08
C ARG A 99 -2.71 16.30 7.14
N THR A 100 -2.84 17.26 8.03
CA THR A 100 -1.75 18.14 8.45
C THR A 100 -1.20 17.62 9.78
N THR A 101 0.08 17.25 9.78
CA THR A 101 0.80 16.92 11.01
C THR A 101 1.31 18.23 11.62
N GLU A 102 0.92 18.52 12.85
CA GLU A 102 1.40 19.68 13.57
C GLU A 102 2.57 19.28 14.46
N GLN A 103 3.71 19.97 14.31
CA GLN A 103 4.89 19.76 15.15
C GLN A 103 5.48 21.12 15.52
N ASN A 104 5.35 21.49 16.78
CA ASN A 104 5.88 22.74 17.32
C ASN A 104 7.24 22.49 17.99
N PHE A 105 8.10 23.52 18.02
CA PHE A 105 9.41 23.46 18.64
C PHE A 105 9.62 24.65 19.57
N SER A 106 10.33 24.39 20.68
CA SER A 106 10.89 25.40 21.57
C SER A 106 12.40 25.22 21.58
N LEU A 107 13.14 26.19 21.06
CA LEU A 107 14.59 26.12 20.97
C LEU A 107 15.25 26.87 22.13
N ASN A 108 16.24 26.23 22.75
CA ASN A 108 17.09 26.84 23.77
C ASN A 108 18.30 27.50 23.09
N GLN A 109 18.70 28.68 23.58
CA GLN A 109 19.96 29.28 23.18
C GLN A 109 21.13 28.40 23.59
N GLU A 110 22.02 28.15 22.64
CA GLU A 110 23.18 27.30 22.83
C GLU A 110 24.28 28.08 23.52
N THR A 111 24.75 27.55 24.67
CA THR A 111 25.90 28.10 25.38
C THR A 111 27.20 27.39 25.05
N ILE A 112 27.13 26.19 24.44
CA ILE A 112 28.28 25.35 24.04
C ILE A 112 27.90 24.67 22.72
N GLU A 113 28.69 24.86 21.66
CA GLU A 113 28.45 24.23 20.35
C GLU A 113 28.40 22.70 20.43
N GLY A 114 27.31 22.09 19.96
CA GLY A 114 27.23 20.64 19.69
C GLY A 114 26.19 19.83 20.44
N GLU A 115 25.33 20.42 21.27
CA GLU A 115 24.24 19.67 21.93
C GLU A 115 23.03 19.51 20.99
N GLU A 116 22.72 18.26 20.63
CA GLU A 116 21.48 17.91 19.93
C GLU A 116 20.46 17.32 20.91
N ILE A 117 19.30 17.94 21.02
CA ILE A 117 18.21 17.46 21.88
C ILE A 117 17.31 16.54 21.05
N THR A 118 17.25 15.26 21.41
CA THR A 118 16.34 14.30 20.79
C THR A 118 15.03 14.19 21.56
N VAL A 119 13.90 14.33 20.85
CA VAL A 119 12.55 14.18 21.36
C VAL A 119 11.77 13.18 20.52
N ILE A 120 10.87 12.41 21.13
CA ILE A 120 9.94 11.55 20.41
C ILE A 120 8.63 12.30 20.22
N ALA A 121 8.07 12.32 19.00
CA ALA A 121 6.81 12.98 18.71
C ALA A 121 5.65 12.28 19.45
N GLU A 122 4.81 13.07 20.13
CA GLU A 122 3.58 12.57 20.72
C GLU A 122 2.52 12.37 19.62
N LYS A 123 1.97 11.14 19.54
CA LYS A 123 0.84 10.86 18.62
C LYS A 123 -0.43 11.45 19.24
N PRO A 124 -1.16 12.33 18.54
CA PRO A 124 -2.41 12.86 19.08
C PRO A 124 -3.43 11.72 19.24
N LEU A 125 -4.02 11.62 20.44
CA LEU A 125 -5.03 10.60 20.77
C LEU A 125 -6.36 10.84 20.04
N VAL A 126 -6.67 12.08 19.68
CA VAL A 126 -7.93 12.48 19.03
C VAL A 126 -7.65 13.48 17.91
N TYR A 127 -8.13 13.17 16.73
CA TYR A 127 -8.10 14.09 15.58
C TYR A 127 -9.44 14.83 15.51
N LYS A 128 -9.44 16.12 15.80
CA LYS A 128 -10.66 16.95 15.88
C LYS A 128 -11.28 17.29 14.51
N ASP A 129 -10.51 17.14 13.44
CA ASP A 129 -10.88 17.61 12.09
C ASP A 129 -11.56 16.54 11.23
N LEU A 130 -11.91 15.39 11.82
CA LEU A 130 -12.49 14.27 11.08
C LEU A 130 -14.02 14.33 11.09
N THR A 131 -14.59 14.56 9.91
CA THR A 131 -16.05 14.47 9.66
C THR A 131 -16.51 13.03 9.33
N SER A 132 -15.56 12.15 9.01
CA SER A 132 -15.83 10.75 8.64
C SER A 132 -15.25 9.77 9.66
N THR A 133 -15.90 8.63 9.83
CA THR A 133 -15.31 7.52 10.61
C THR A 133 -14.26 6.83 9.75
N GLN A 134 -13.00 7.05 10.06
CA GLN A 134 -11.89 6.46 9.34
C GLN A 134 -10.84 5.86 10.28
N LYS A 135 -10.27 4.74 9.85
CA LYS A 135 -9.09 4.11 10.46
C LYS A 135 -7.95 4.14 9.46
N ILE A 136 -6.83 4.67 9.87
CA ILE A 136 -5.58 4.63 9.10
C ILE A 136 -4.65 3.67 9.83
N THR A 137 -4.09 2.72 9.09
CA THR A 137 -3.07 1.78 9.56
C THR A 137 -1.78 2.10 8.81
N THR A 138 -0.75 2.46 9.53
CA THR A 138 0.54 2.88 8.96
C THR A 138 1.35 1.68 8.47
N SER A 139 2.37 1.94 7.63
CA SER A 139 3.30 0.90 7.16
C SER A 139 3.94 0.11 8.31
N GLU A 140 4.32 0.79 9.39
CA GLU A 140 4.92 0.16 10.55
C GLU A 140 3.94 -0.78 11.26
N GLU A 141 2.70 -0.31 11.49
CA GLU A 141 1.65 -1.15 12.06
C GLU A 141 1.35 -2.37 11.17
N ILE A 142 1.27 -2.17 9.84
CA ILE A 142 1.04 -3.26 8.87
C ILE A 142 2.14 -4.32 8.94
N LEU A 143 3.40 -3.91 8.98
CA LEU A 143 4.55 -4.81 8.99
C LEU A 143 4.71 -5.58 10.32
N ASN A 144 4.23 -5.01 11.42
CA ASN A 144 4.24 -5.65 12.75
C ASN A 144 3.04 -6.60 12.98
N MET A 145 2.04 -6.61 12.09
CA MET A 145 0.92 -7.55 12.17
C MET A 145 1.34 -8.94 11.64
N PRO A 146 0.93 -10.03 12.30
CA PRO A 146 1.21 -11.39 11.83
C PRO A 146 0.28 -11.81 10.68
N VAL A 147 0.22 -10.99 9.62
CA VAL A 147 -0.63 -11.20 8.44
C VAL A 147 0.15 -11.05 7.15
N GLU A 148 -0.09 -11.94 6.20
CA GLU A 148 0.66 -11.98 4.94
C GLU A 148 0.13 -11.06 3.85
N SER A 149 -1.11 -10.60 3.96
CA SER A 149 -1.76 -9.79 2.91
C SER A 149 -2.48 -8.59 3.50
N PHE A 150 -2.68 -7.55 2.70
CA PHE A 150 -3.47 -6.40 3.10
C PHE A 150 -4.93 -6.77 3.47
N LEU A 151 -5.49 -7.82 2.87
CA LEU A 151 -6.80 -8.35 3.26
C LEU A 151 -6.79 -8.83 4.71
N GLY A 152 -5.72 -9.52 5.14
CA GLY A 152 -5.51 -9.86 6.53
C GLY A 152 -5.46 -8.63 7.44
N VAL A 153 -4.81 -7.54 7.02
CA VAL A 153 -4.82 -6.27 7.76
C VAL A 153 -6.24 -5.70 7.86
N LEU A 154 -7.03 -5.77 6.78
CA LEU A 154 -8.42 -5.30 6.78
C LEU A 154 -9.29 -6.06 7.78
N THR A 155 -9.12 -7.37 7.90
CA THR A 155 -9.90 -8.20 8.85
C THR A 155 -9.63 -7.89 10.32
N THR A 156 -8.51 -7.25 10.64
CA THR A 156 -8.23 -6.78 12.00
C THR A 156 -8.93 -5.46 12.35
N GLN A 157 -9.54 -4.79 11.36
CA GLN A 157 -10.21 -3.51 11.58
C GLN A 157 -11.63 -3.70 12.12
N ALA A 158 -12.02 -2.86 13.09
CA ALA A 158 -13.35 -2.91 13.66
C ALA A 158 -14.43 -2.62 12.58
N GLY A 159 -15.46 -3.49 12.53
CA GLY A 159 -16.55 -3.36 11.58
C GLY A 159 -16.23 -3.88 10.17
N VAL A 160 -15.10 -4.55 9.97
CA VAL A 160 -14.72 -5.20 8.71
C VAL A 160 -14.80 -6.71 8.90
N ASN A 161 -15.58 -7.37 8.05
CA ASN A 161 -15.74 -8.82 8.05
C ASN A 161 -15.50 -9.38 6.64
N VAL A 162 -14.98 -10.59 6.58
CA VAL A 162 -14.84 -11.35 5.33
C VAL A 162 -15.87 -12.46 5.32
N GLY A 163 -16.77 -12.41 4.35
CA GLY A 163 -17.78 -13.44 4.13
C GLY A 163 -17.26 -14.65 3.38
N ALA A 164 -18.15 -15.59 3.10
CA ALA A 164 -17.86 -16.75 2.28
C ALA A 164 -17.33 -16.33 0.90
N GLY A 165 -16.27 -16.98 0.41
CA GLY A 165 -15.63 -16.63 -0.86
C GLY A 165 -14.70 -15.42 -0.81
N GLY A 166 -14.36 -14.89 0.38
CA GLY A 166 -13.42 -13.79 0.53
C GLY A 166 -14.01 -12.39 0.30
N ALA A 167 -15.33 -12.27 0.20
CA ALA A 167 -16.02 -11.00 0.02
C ALA A 167 -15.92 -10.12 1.26
N LEU A 168 -15.48 -8.88 1.09
CA LEU A 168 -15.33 -7.91 2.18
C LEU A 168 -16.64 -7.19 2.47
N HIS A 169 -17.01 -7.12 3.74
CA HIS A 169 -18.18 -6.39 4.24
C HIS A 169 -17.73 -5.34 5.25
N ILE A 170 -18.20 -4.11 5.11
CA ILE A 170 -17.90 -3.03 6.04
C ILE A 170 -19.22 -2.61 6.72
N ARG A 171 -19.25 -2.69 8.07
CA ARG A 171 -20.41 -2.35 8.92
C ARG A 171 -21.71 -3.02 8.48
N GLY A 172 -21.66 -4.27 8.03
CA GLY A 172 -22.83 -5.02 7.59
C GLY A 172 -23.36 -4.65 6.21
N GLY A 173 -22.65 -3.76 5.47
CA GLY A 173 -22.99 -3.44 4.09
C GLY A 173 -22.64 -4.59 3.14
N ARG A 174 -23.09 -4.49 1.90
CA ARG A 174 -22.84 -5.49 0.87
C ARG A 174 -21.41 -5.36 0.32
N SER A 175 -20.80 -6.46 -0.10
CA SER A 175 -19.46 -6.45 -0.66
C SER A 175 -19.32 -5.62 -1.94
N ASN A 176 -20.36 -5.54 -2.76
CA ASN A 176 -20.39 -4.72 -3.96
C ASN A 176 -20.57 -3.20 -3.69
N GLU A 177 -20.76 -2.81 -2.44
CA GLU A 177 -20.86 -1.43 -2.00
C GLU A 177 -19.54 -0.87 -1.45
N VAL A 178 -18.48 -1.70 -1.41
CA VAL A 178 -17.14 -1.30 -0.99
C VAL A 178 -16.35 -0.78 -2.18
N GLY A 179 -15.85 0.44 -2.07
CA GLY A 179 -14.95 1.04 -3.07
C GLY A 179 -13.49 0.74 -2.74
N TYR A 180 -12.70 0.32 -3.74
CA TYR A 180 -11.26 0.07 -3.61
C TYR A 180 -10.47 1.08 -4.41
N PHE A 181 -9.49 1.69 -3.77
CA PHE A 181 -8.63 2.71 -4.37
C PHE A 181 -7.16 2.41 -4.07
N ILE A 182 -6.31 2.70 -5.03
CA ILE A 182 -4.85 2.73 -4.87
C ILE A 182 -4.35 4.10 -5.31
N ASP A 183 -3.67 4.81 -4.41
CA ASP A 183 -3.22 6.19 -4.63
C ASP A 183 -4.34 7.12 -5.18
N GLY A 184 -5.58 6.90 -4.75
CA GLY A 184 -6.76 7.66 -5.18
C GLY A 184 -7.41 7.21 -6.49
N VAL A 185 -6.83 6.22 -7.20
CA VAL A 185 -7.40 5.65 -8.42
C VAL A 185 -8.24 4.43 -8.05
N SER A 186 -9.48 4.36 -8.58
CA SER A 186 -10.35 3.20 -8.37
C SER A 186 -9.78 1.95 -9.04
N VAL A 187 -9.68 0.87 -8.27
CA VAL A 187 -9.20 -0.44 -8.70
C VAL A 187 -10.22 -1.55 -8.42
N SER A 188 -11.49 -1.16 -8.27
CA SER A 188 -12.59 -2.12 -8.16
C SER A 188 -12.76 -2.91 -9.44
N ASN A 189 -12.96 -4.22 -9.33
CA ASN A 189 -13.22 -5.09 -10.48
C ASN A 189 -14.67 -4.90 -10.95
N PRO A 190 -14.91 -4.41 -12.17
CA PRO A 190 -16.27 -4.15 -12.65
C PRO A 190 -17.02 -5.45 -13.02
N PHE A 191 -16.32 -6.57 -13.19
CA PHE A 191 -16.92 -7.85 -13.59
C PHE A 191 -17.30 -8.76 -12.43
N PHE A 192 -16.65 -8.60 -11.27
CA PHE A 192 -16.87 -9.42 -10.09
C PHE A 192 -17.15 -8.54 -8.88
N THR A 193 -18.42 -8.24 -8.63
CA THR A 193 -18.98 -7.67 -7.37
C THR A 193 -18.06 -6.71 -6.62
N ASN A 194 -17.50 -5.70 -7.31
CA ASN A 194 -16.59 -4.71 -6.73
C ASN A 194 -15.47 -5.29 -5.85
N SER A 195 -14.99 -6.49 -6.17
CA SER A 195 -13.80 -7.03 -5.51
C SER A 195 -12.56 -6.23 -5.93
N LEU A 196 -11.48 -6.37 -5.18
CA LEU A 196 -10.21 -5.78 -5.57
C LEU A 196 -9.67 -6.48 -6.82
N ALA A 197 -9.40 -5.69 -7.87
CA ALA A 197 -8.90 -6.23 -9.15
C ALA A 197 -7.42 -6.64 -9.10
N VAL A 198 -6.65 -6.11 -8.14
CA VAL A 198 -5.20 -6.31 -8.04
C VAL A 198 -4.79 -6.56 -6.60
N ASN A 199 -3.76 -7.36 -6.40
CA ASN A 199 -3.19 -7.62 -5.08
C ASN A 199 -1.87 -6.84 -4.91
N VAL A 200 -1.68 -6.24 -3.75
CA VAL A 200 -0.50 -5.42 -3.43
C VAL A 200 0.22 -6.01 -2.22
N SER A 201 1.54 -6.03 -2.30
CA SER A 201 2.39 -6.44 -1.20
C SER A 201 2.28 -5.47 -0.01
N ASN A 202 2.13 -5.99 1.21
CA ASN A 202 2.14 -5.21 2.44
C ASN A 202 3.40 -4.35 2.58
N LYS A 203 4.53 -4.81 2.06
CA LYS A 203 5.82 -4.09 2.11
C LYS A 203 5.84 -2.83 1.25
N ALA A 204 5.04 -2.81 0.18
CA ALA A 204 4.92 -1.67 -0.71
C ALA A 204 3.92 -0.61 -0.20
N LEU A 205 3.14 -0.91 0.85
CA LEU A 205 2.15 0.02 1.41
C LEU A 205 2.79 1.02 2.36
N SER A 206 2.47 2.30 2.19
CA SER A 206 2.75 3.36 3.16
C SER A 206 1.67 3.48 4.21
N GLU A 207 0.41 3.33 3.78
CA GLU A 207 -0.75 3.29 4.68
C GLU A 207 -1.93 2.54 4.05
N LEU A 208 -2.79 2.03 4.90
CA LEU A 208 -4.09 1.48 4.57
C LEU A 208 -5.16 2.31 5.30
N LYS A 209 -6.04 2.96 4.55
CA LYS A 209 -7.12 3.78 5.07
C LYS A 209 -8.46 3.10 4.80
N VAL A 210 -9.22 2.85 5.85
CA VAL A 210 -10.60 2.37 5.77
C VAL A 210 -11.53 3.48 6.23
N VAL A 211 -12.44 3.92 5.36
CA VAL A 211 -13.48 4.89 5.68
C VAL A 211 -14.80 4.15 5.70
N SER A 212 -15.49 4.15 6.84
CA SER A 212 -16.68 3.34 7.07
C SER A 212 -17.95 4.16 7.27
N GLY A 213 -17.93 5.44 6.94
CA GLY A 213 -19.11 6.33 7.01
C GLY A 213 -18.72 7.79 6.85
N GLY A 214 -19.65 8.60 6.31
CA GLY A 214 -19.43 10.03 6.12
C GLY A 214 -18.32 10.37 5.10
N PHE A 215 -18.11 9.53 4.09
CA PHE A 215 -17.11 9.79 3.06
C PHE A 215 -17.54 10.87 2.09
N ASN A 216 -16.56 11.61 1.58
CA ASN A 216 -16.77 12.74 0.67
C ASN A 216 -17.25 12.29 -0.72
N ALA A 217 -17.83 13.22 -1.48
CA ALA A 217 -18.32 12.99 -2.84
C ALA A 217 -17.20 12.63 -3.87
N GLU A 218 -15.92 12.80 -3.51
CA GLU A 218 -14.78 12.36 -4.32
C GLU A 218 -14.76 10.84 -4.54
N TYR A 219 -15.37 10.07 -3.63
CA TYR A 219 -15.47 8.63 -3.70
C TYR A 219 -16.81 8.23 -4.33
N GLY A 220 -16.81 8.01 -5.64
CA GLY A 220 -17.97 7.47 -6.35
C GLY A 220 -18.11 5.94 -6.17
N ASN A 221 -19.30 5.42 -6.44
CA ASN A 221 -19.62 3.98 -6.48
C ASN A 221 -19.33 3.19 -5.17
N ALA A 222 -19.35 3.87 -4.02
CA ALA A 222 -19.22 3.24 -2.72
C ALA A 222 -20.37 3.68 -1.81
N MET A 223 -21.00 2.75 -1.08
CA MET A 223 -22.10 3.03 -0.17
C MET A 223 -21.86 2.52 1.25
N SER A 224 -21.12 1.41 1.41
CA SER A 224 -20.85 0.82 2.73
C SER A 224 -19.49 1.22 3.29
N GLY A 225 -18.48 1.41 2.44
CA GLY A 225 -17.14 1.82 2.87
C GLY A 225 -16.15 1.95 1.74
N ILE A 226 -15.00 2.49 2.09
CA ILE A 226 -13.88 2.74 1.18
C ILE A 226 -12.62 2.15 1.77
N VAL A 227 -11.92 1.40 0.95
CA VAL A 227 -10.57 0.89 1.22
C VAL A 227 -9.61 1.63 0.30
N ASN A 228 -8.74 2.45 0.86
CA ASN A 228 -7.77 3.21 0.10
C ASN A 228 -6.35 2.80 0.52
N LEU A 229 -5.62 2.22 -0.42
CA LEU A 229 -4.25 1.76 -0.29
C LEU A 229 -3.31 2.86 -0.81
N GLN A 230 -2.34 3.26 -0.02
CA GLN A 230 -1.32 4.19 -0.45
C GLN A 230 0.00 3.45 -0.66
N ILE A 231 0.60 3.61 -1.83
CA ILE A 231 1.87 2.97 -2.17
C ILE A 231 3.03 3.87 -1.75
N LYS A 232 4.04 3.27 -1.12
CA LYS A 232 5.28 3.96 -0.76
C LYS A 232 5.90 4.64 -1.97
N GLU A 233 6.50 5.81 -1.74
CA GLU A 233 7.46 6.41 -2.67
C GLU A 233 8.87 5.88 -2.38
N GLY A 234 9.72 5.88 -3.39
CA GLY A 234 11.13 5.58 -3.17
C GLY A 234 11.79 6.65 -2.30
N ARG A 235 12.72 6.25 -1.45
CA ARG A 235 13.49 7.12 -0.57
C ARG A 235 14.87 7.43 -1.18
N GLU A 236 15.61 8.33 -0.56
CA GLU A 236 16.99 8.66 -0.97
C GLU A 236 17.99 7.53 -0.71
N ASN A 237 17.68 6.65 0.23
CA ASN A 237 18.47 5.47 0.54
C ASN A 237 17.83 4.22 -0.07
N TYR A 238 18.69 3.26 -0.47
CA TYR A 238 18.21 1.97 -0.93
C TYR A 238 17.66 1.15 0.24
N GLU A 239 16.46 0.64 0.05
CA GLU A 239 15.82 -0.32 0.95
C GLU A 239 15.52 -1.59 0.16
N SER A 240 15.85 -2.74 0.72
CA SER A 240 15.53 -4.03 0.14
C SER A 240 15.09 -5.01 1.20
N SER A 241 14.15 -5.88 0.86
CA SER A 241 13.80 -7.01 1.71
C SER A 241 13.33 -8.18 0.87
N MET A 242 13.61 -9.38 1.33
CA MET A 242 13.15 -10.61 0.73
C MET A 242 12.54 -11.49 1.82
N SER A 243 11.42 -12.13 1.51
CA SER A 243 10.75 -13.06 2.40
C SER A 243 10.36 -14.31 1.64
N PHE A 244 10.48 -15.43 2.33
CA PHE A 244 10.04 -16.73 1.87
C PHE A 244 9.10 -17.33 2.92
N TYR A 245 7.91 -17.71 2.50
CA TYR A 245 6.93 -18.36 3.33
C TYR A 245 6.62 -19.73 2.76
N THR A 246 6.50 -20.71 3.63
CA THR A 246 6.11 -22.04 3.26
C THR A 246 5.17 -22.60 4.33
N GLY A 247 4.37 -23.58 3.97
CA GLY A 247 3.43 -24.20 4.90
C GLY A 247 2.45 -25.13 4.23
N ASP A 248 1.65 -25.76 5.04
CA ASP A 248 0.60 -26.66 4.62
C ASP A 248 -0.62 -26.57 5.53
N ARG A 249 -1.73 -27.17 5.11
CA ARG A 249 -2.92 -27.40 5.90
C ARG A 249 -2.92 -28.85 6.36
N PHE A 250 -3.31 -29.08 7.59
CA PHE A 250 -3.34 -30.39 8.20
C PHE A 250 -4.74 -30.70 8.75
N SER A 251 -5.24 -31.90 8.48
CA SER A 251 -6.46 -32.45 9.08
C SER A 251 -6.35 -33.96 9.23
N ASN A 252 -6.86 -34.46 10.32
CA ASN A 252 -6.99 -35.90 10.53
C ASN A 252 -8.27 -36.52 9.89
N ASP A 253 -9.14 -35.66 9.34
CA ASP A 253 -10.37 -36.13 8.69
C ASP A 253 -10.10 -36.43 7.20
N ILE A 254 -9.56 -37.61 6.98
CA ILE A 254 -9.23 -38.10 5.63
C ILE A 254 -10.48 -38.46 4.80
N SER A 255 -11.65 -38.60 5.44
CA SER A 255 -12.90 -38.88 4.73
C SER A 255 -13.40 -37.66 3.96
N LEU A 256 -13.19 -36.46 4.50
CA LEU A 256 -13.53 -35.19 3.87
C LEU A 256 -12.35 -34.58 3.11
N TYR A 257 -11.14 -34.82 3.60
CA TYR A 257 -9.93 -34.20 3.07
C TYR A 257 -8.84 -35.24 2.84
N PRO A 258 -8.90 -35.98 1.75
CA PRO A 258 -7.85 -36.92 1.40
C PRO A 258 -6.48 -36.25 1.28
N LYS A 259 -5.42 -36.95 1.73
CA LYS A 259 -4.01 -36.52 1.62
C LYS A 259 -3.54 -35.39 2.56
N ILE A 260 -4.39 -34.59 3.19
CA ILE A 260 -3.94 -33.53 4.11
C ILE A 260 -3.66 -34.00 5.54
N ASP A 261 -3.66 -35.30 5.79
CA ASP A 261 -3.10 -35.98 6.97
C ASP A 261 -1.56 -36.10 6.90
N GLN A 262 -0.97 -35.80 5.74
CA GLN A 262 0.47 -35.75 5.51
C GLN A 262 0.91 -34.32 5.32
N PHE A 263 1.79 -33.83 6.18
CA PHE A 263 2.30 -32.47 6.10
C PHE A 263 3.36 -32.35 5.01
N GLU A 264 3.06 -31.57 3.97
CA GLU A 264 3.97 -31.25 2.88
C GLU A 264 4.45 -29.80 2.99
N ILE A 265 5.64 -29.59 3.54
CA ILE A 265 6.17 -28.25 3.83
C ILE A 265 6.16 -27.28 2.62
N PHE A 266 6.17 -27.81 1.40
CA PHE A 266 6.16 -27.03 0.16
C PHE A 266 4.81 -27.03 -0.58
N ASN A 267 3.72 -27.49 0.05
CA ASN A 267 2.39 -27.38 -0.53
C ASN A 267 2.05 -25.92 -0.86
N ARG A 268 2.37 -25.02 0.06
CA ARG A 268 2.26 -23.58 -0.14
C ARG A 268 3.65 -22.94 -0.12
N LYS A 269 3.96 -22.16 -1.16
CA LYS A 269 5.23 -21.40 -1.31
C LYS A 269 4.90 -19.97 -1.69
N THR A 270 5.48 -19.03 -0.98
CA THR A 270 5.38 -17.61 -1.34
C THR A 270 6.77 -16.99 -1.26
N ILE A 271 7.17 -16.34 -2.34
CA ILE A 271 8.41 -15.56 -2.42
C ILE A 271 8.00 -14.11 -2.63
N GLU A 272 8.52 -13.23 -1.81
CA GLU A 272 8.22 -11.82 -1.87
C GLU A 272 9.52 -11.01 -1.81
N GLY A 273 9.73 -10.17 -2.83
CA GLY A 273 10.83 -9.22 -2.94
C GLY A 273 10.31 -7.79 -2.90
N TYR A 274 11.03 -6.91 -2.21
CA TYR A 274 10.80 -5.48 -2.17
C TYR A 274 12.12 -4.76 -2.39
N PHE A 275 12.13 -3.74 -3.26
CA PHE A 275 13.30 -2.93 -3.53
C PHE A 275 12.89 -1.49 -3.86
N SER A 276 13.47 -0.54 -3.17
CA SER A 276 13.23 0.88 -3.39
C SER A 276 14.50 1.71 -3.22
N GLY A 277 14.51 2.90 -3.79
CA GLY A 277 15.64 3.80 -3.67
C GLY A 277 15.71 4.87 -4.75
N PRO A 278 16.83 5.62 -4.80
CA PRO A 278 17.07 6.60 -5.85
C PRO A 278 17.52 5.92 -7.15
N VAL A 279 17.12 6.50 -8.28
CA VAL A 279 17.66 6.07 -9.58
C VAL A 279 19.10 6.61 -9.70
N PRO A 280 20.09 5.76 -10.05
CA PRO A 280 21.46 6.21 -10.27
C PRO A 280 21.52 7.42 -11.22
N LEU A 281 22.45 8.35 -11.00
CA LEU A 281 22.65 9.60 -11.72
C LEU A 281 21.60 10.68 -11.49
N MET A 282 20.42 10.37 -10.96
CA MET A 282 19.33 11.32 -10.68
C MET A 282 18.95 11.36 -9.19
N LYS A 283 19.92 11.17 -8.30
CA LYS A 283 19.73 11.22 -6.84
C LYS A 283 18.86 12.40 -6.45
N ASN A 284 17.96 12.19 -5.49
CA ASN A 284 17.04 13.18 -4.92
C ASN A 284 15.95 13.70 -5.86
N LYS A 285 16.02 13.42 -7.18
CA LYS A 285 14.98 13.83 -8.13
C LYS A 285 14.13 12.68 -8.62
N LEU A 286 14.74 11.53 -8.87
CA LEU A 286 14.05 10.36 -9.38
C LEU A 286 14.25 9.18 -8.43
N THR A 287 13.14 8.68 -7.90
CA THR A 287 13.12 7.52 -6.99
C THR A 287 12.17 6.45 -7.51
N PHE A 288 12.40 5.22 -7.12
CA PHE A 288 11.56 4.09 -7.46
C PHE A 288 11.19 3.27 -6.23
N ASN A 289 10.06 2.59 -6.33
CA ASN A 289 9.59 1.57 -5.39
C ASN A 289 9.08 0.39 -6.21
N SER A 290 9.56 -0.81 -5.92
CA SER A 290 9.22 -2.02 -6.64
C SER A 290 8.93 -3.15 -5.67
N SER A 291 7.89 -3.93 -5.94
CA SER A 291 7.63 -5.19 -5.23
C SER A 291 7.22 -6.29 -6.20
N LEU A 292 7.63 -7.50 -5.89
CA LEU A 292 7.27 -8.71 -6.61
C LEU A 292 6.87 -9.78 -5.60
N ARG A 293 5.71 -10.40 -5.79
CA ARG A 293 5.23 -11.51 -4.95
C ARG A 293 4.75 -12.64 -5.85
N TYR A 294 5.38 -13.76 -5.73
CA TYR A 294 4.95 -15.01 -6.35
C TYR A 294 4.43 -15.95 -5.27
N SER A 295 3.23 -16.47 -5.45
CA SER A 295 2.62 -17.47 -4.57
C SER A 295 2.13 -18.66 -5.38
N SER A 296 2.39 -19.86 -4.89
CA SER A 296 1.91 -21.11 -5.46
C SER A 296 1.46 -22.02 -4.32
N GLN A 297 0.30 -22.61 -4.47
CA GLN A 297 -0.23 -23.61 -3.52
C GLN A 297 -0.97 -24.70 -4.28
N ASP A 298 -0.86 -25.93 -3.80
CA ASP A 298 -1.62 -27.06 -4.33
C ASP A 298 -3.04 -27.12 -3.72
N GLY A 299 -3.24 -26.40 -2.62
CA GLY A 299 -4.54 -26.28 -1.98
C GLY A 299 -4.77 -27.34 -0.90
N TYR A 300 -6.03 -27.64 -0.63
CA TYR A 300 -6.45 -28.57 0.43
C TYR A 300 -7.53 -29.55 -0.02
N LEU A 301 -7.99 -29.43 -1.25
CA LEU A 301 -8.93 -30.37 -1.85
C LEU A 301 -8.17 -31.27 -2.82
N TYR A 302 -8.23 -32.54 -2.57
CA TYR A 302 -7.63 -33.57 -3.41
C TYR A 302 -8.69 -34.54 -3.87
N GLY A 303 -8.56 -35.02 -5.08
CA GLY A 303 -9.40 -36.07 -5.66
C GLY A 303 -8.54 -37.19 -6.20
N ILE A 304 -9.14 -38.32 -6.40
CA ILE A 304 -8.52 -39.48 -7.09
C ILE A 304 -8.88 -39.40 -8.56
N ARG A 305 -7.88 -39.52 -9.43
CA ARG A 305 -8.09 -39.55 -10.88
C ARG A 305 -8.60 -40.92 -11.29
N GLU A 306 -9.92 -41.11 -11.21
CA GLU A 306 -10.60 -42.32 -11.65
C GLU A 306 -10.88 -42.34 -13.15
N HIS A 307 -10.98 -41.17 -13.78
CA HIS A 307 -11.31 -40.99 -15.21
C HIS A 307 -10.20 -40.30 -15.96
N ASP A 308 -10.07 -40.61 -17.26
CA ASP A 308 -9.25 -39.90 -18.23
C ASP A 308 -10.17 -39.06 -19.14
N VAL A 309 -9.60 -38.09 -19.85
CA VAL A 309 -10.31 -37.23 -20.81
C VAL A 309 -10.85 -38.00 -22.04
N HIS A 310 -10.37 -39.20 -22.27
CA HIS A 310 -10.81 -40.07 -23.38
C HIS A 310 -11.86 -41.10 -22.92
N ASP A 311 -12.17 -41.18 -21.63
CA ASP A 311 -13.15 -42.14 -21.11
C ASP A 311 -14.54 -41.82 -21.67
N MET A 312 -15.24 -42.85 -22.07
CA MET A 312 -16.59 -42.78 -22.58
C MET A 312 -17.60 -43.25 -21.54
N ALA A 313 -18.79 -42.67 -21.64
CA ALA A 313 -19.93 -43.10 -20.80
C ALA A 313 -21.17 -43.24 -21.71
N ASN A 314 -21.97 -44.30 -21.46
CA ASN A 314 -23.22 -44.49 -22.15
C ASN A 314 -24.36 -44.71 -21.12
N PHE A 315 -25.31 -43.77 -21.10
CA PHE A 315 -26.49 -43.79 -20.20
C PHE A 315 -27.80 -44.01 -20.98
N PHE A 316 -27.72 -44.20 -22.31
CA PHE A 316 -28.90 -44.27 -23.18
C PHE A 316 -29.39 -45.70 -23.45
N THR A 317 -28.64 -46.71 -23.02
CA THR A 317 -29.01 -48.14 -23.16
C THR A 317 -29.27 -48.75 -21.78
N ASN A 318 -29.93 -49.91 -21.77
CA ASN A 318 -30.16 -50.67 -20.51
C ASN A 318 -28.84 -51.12 -19.86
N ASP A 319 -27.77 -51.24 -20.63
CA ASP A 319 -26.41 -51.56 -20.20
C ASP A 319 -25.59 -50.28 -20.16
N TRP A 320 -25.88 -49.41 -19.19
CA TRP A 320 -25.09 -48.22 -18.98
C TRP A 320 -23.69 -48.57 -18.41
N TYR A 321 -22.69 -47.83 -18.88
CA TYR A 321 -21.32 -47.95 -18.38
C TYR A 321 -20.62 -46.56 -18.31
N ILE A 322 -19.61 -46.53 -17.44
CA ILE A 322 -18.66 -45.44 -17.34
C ILE A 322 -17.28 -46.07 -17.40
N GLU A 323 -16.43 -45.63 -18.33
CA GLU A 323 -15.04 -46.07 -18.35
C GLU A 323 -14.27 -45.41 -17.23
N MET A 324 -13.36 -46.14 -16.61
CA MET A 324 -12.47 -45.70 -15.51
C MET A 324 -11.02 -45.88 -15.98
N GLY A 325 -10.61 -45.04 -16.95
CA GLY A 325 -9.27 -45.08 -17.53
C GLY A 325 -8.23 -44.29 -16.72
N GLY A 326 -8.63 -43.73 -15.61
CA GLY A 326 -7.75 -42.96 -14.73
C GLY A 326 -6.64 -43.80 -14.11
N ASN A 327 -5.55 -43.18 -13.75
CA ASN A 327 -4.38 -43.85 -13.17
C ASN A 327 -4.41 -44.01 -11.64
N GLY A 328 -5.49 -43.55 -10.97
CA GLY A 328 -5.64 -43.62 -9.52
C GLY A 328 -4.78 -42.60 -8.72
N ASP A 329 -4.09 -41.69 -9.40
CA ASP A 329 -3.27 -40.68 -8.73
C ASP A 329 -4.12 -39.71 -7.93
N THR A 330 -3.61 -39.29 -6.77
CA THR A 330 -4.18 -38.19 -6.01
C THR A 330 -3.76 -36.86 -6.63
N VAL A 331 -4.73 -36.07 -7.06
CA VAL A 331 -4.50 -34.80 -7.75
C VAL A 331 -5.10 -33.64 -6.97
N SER A 332 -4.43 -32.51 -6.97
CA SER A 332 -4.96 -31.28 -6.41
C SER A 332 -6.14 -30.78 -7.26
N MET A 333 -7.24 -30.42 -6.59
CA MET A 333 -8.45 -29.92 -7.22
C MET A 333 -8.65 -28.42 -7.10
N ASN A 334 -7.89 -27.76 -6.21
CA ASN A 334 -7.93 -26.31 -6.03
C ASN A 334 -6.54 -25.66 -5.98
N PRO A 335 -5.65 -26.00 -6.94
CA PRO A 335 -4.35 -25.38 -7.02
C PRO A 335 -4.50 -23.89 -7.36
N SER A 336 -3.59 -23.06 -6.84
CA SER A 336 -3.59 -21.64 -7.14
C SER A 336 -2.16 -21.15 -7.34
N LYS A 337 -1.97 -20.33 -8.36
CA LYS A 337 -0.70 -19.63 -8.62
C LYS A 337 -1.02 -18.17 -8.85
N SER A 338 -0.23 -17.29 -8.30
CA SER A 338 -0.37 -15.85 -8.53
C SER A 338 0.98 -15.17 -8.59
N LEU A 339 1.08 -14.19 -9.48
CA LEU A 339 2.23 -13.30 -9.59
C LEU A 339 1.72 -11.87 -9.49
N ASN A 340 2.16 -11.17 -8.45
CA ASN A 340 1.81 -9.77 -8.25
C ASN A 340 3.07 -8.93 -8.37
N SER A 341 3.01 -7.89 -9.19
CA SER A 341 4.12 -6.98 -9.46
C SER A 341 3.67 -5.54 -9.31
N LEU A 342 4.52 -4.73 -8.74
CA LEU A 342 4.31 -3.30 -8.58
C LEU A 342 5.60 -2.56 -8.87
N LEU A 343 5.49 -1.46 -9.62
CA LEU A 343 6.55 -0.50 -9.86
C LEU A 343 5.96 0.90 -9.78
N LYS A 344 6.47 1.72 -8.88
CA LYS A 344 6.14 3.15 -8.79
C LYS A 344 7.41 3.95 -8.97
N ILE A 345 7.37 4.92 -9.89
CA ILE A 345 8.47 5.84 -10.15
C ILE A 345 7.97 7.24 -9.79
N THR A 346 8.76 7.97 -9.01
CA THR A 346 8.44 9.33 -8.59
C THR A 346 9.56 10.28 -9.03
N TYR A 347 9.18 11.30 -9.83
CA TYR A 347 10.08 12.35 -10.29
C TYR A 347 9.73 13.68 -9.60
N ARG A 348 10.64 14.17 -8.78
CA ARG A 348 10.50 15.42 -8.04
C ARG A 348 11.22 16.52 -8.80
N VAL A 349 10.47 17.36 -9.54
CA VAL A 349 11.00 18.46 -10.33
C VAL A 349 11.45 19.60 -9.42
N THR A 350 10.60 19.96 -8.46
CA THR A 350 10.84 20.96 -7.42
C THR A 350 10.25 20.47 -6.11
N PRO A 351 10.55 21.08 -4.95
CA PRO A 351 9.87 20.73 -3.69
C PRO A 351 8.34 20.85 -3.75
N ARG A 352 7.82 21.67 -4.68
CA ARG A 352 6.37 21.90 -4.85
C ARG A 352 5.73 21.10 -5.98
N LEU A 353 6.54 20.50 -6.89
CA LEU A 353 6.06 19.79 -8.08
C LEU A 353 6.70 18.42 -8.20
N LYS A 354 5.88 17.38 -8.16
CA LYS A 354 6.28 16.00 -8.39
C LYS A 354 5.34 15.30 -9.37
N PHE A 355 5.87 14.35 -10.11
CA PHE A 355 5.13 13.41 -10.95
C PHE A 355 5.38 12.00 -10.48
N SER A 356 4.33 11.20 -10.43
CA SER A 356 4.44 9.79 -10.12
C SER A 356 3.73 8.96 -11.18
N GLY A 357 4.38 7.90 -11.62
CA GLY A 357 3.79 6.88 -12.48
C GLY A 357 3.86 5.54 -11.79
N GLN A 358 2.80 4.72 -11.92
CA GLN A 358 2.79 3.39 -11.32
C GLN A 358 2.25 2.34 -12.29
N TYR A 359 2.81 1.15 -12.16
CA TYR A 359 2.36 -0.06 -12.81
C TYR A 359 2.03 -1.10 -11.74
N ILE A 360 0.87 -1.72 -11.87
CA ILE A 360 0.45 -2.82 -11.00
C ILE A 360 -0.04 -3.94 -11.90
N GLY A 361 0.56 -5.11 -11.76
CA GLY A 361 0.18 -6.33 -12.47
C GLY A 361 -0.16 -7.44 -11.50
N SER A 362 -1.25 -8.16 -11.77
CA SER A 362 -1.68 -9.35 -11.04
C SER A 362 -2.15 -10.41 -12.03
N ASN A 363 -1.68 -11.64 -11.85
CA ASN A 363 -2.08 -12.79 -12.67
C ASN A 363 -2.35 -13.98 -11.74
#